data_fe5bd5d34349967dbdc84ba73b749d68
#
_entry.id   fe5bd5d34349967dbdc84ba73b749d68
#
_cell.length_a   1.000
_cell.length_b   1.000
_cell.length_c   1.000
_cell.angle_alpha   90.00
_cell.angle_beta   90.00
_cell.angle_gamma   90.00
#
_symmetry.space_group_name_H-M   'P 1'
#
loop_
_entity.id
_entity.type
_entity.pdbx_description
1 polymer ?
#
loop_
_entity_poly.entity_id
_entity_poly.type
_entity_poly.pdbx_seq_one_letter_code
_entity_poly.pdbx_strand_id
1 'polypeptide(L)'
;DAYKTINDTLVHLFNEIWELEEKAIITEEFKDITNNDMHIIEAIGLGEESTMSAVARTLGITAGSLTTSMNSLVNKKYVTRQRSETDRRVVYIQLTGKGKKAYEHHKNFHMQMTNAVIENLKEQELAILLQTLDKLSDFFRGYQEREQEEKREL
;
A
#
# COMPACT_ATOMS: atom_id res chain seq x y z
N ASP A 1 -32.87 -0.45 -2.41
CA ASP A 1 -32.50 0.22 -1.17
C ASP A 1 -31.05 0.69 -1.26
N ALA A 2 -30.82 2.01 -1.12
CA ALA A 2 -29.52 2.62 -1.26
C ALA A 2 -28.48 2.03 -0.28
N TYR A 3 -28.91 1.72 0.95
CA TYR A 3 -28.03 1.08 1.94
C TYR A 3 -27.46 -0.25 1.41
N LYS A 4 -28.35 -1.13 0.96
CA LYS A 4 -27.94 -2.43 0.44
C LYS A 4 -27.00 -2.30 -0.76
N THR A 5 -27.36 -1.45 -1.70
CA THR A 5 -26.54 -1.22 -2.91
C THR A 5 -25.16 -0.72 -2.55
N ILE A 6 -25.04 0.27 -1.67
CA ILE A 6 -23.75 0.84 -1.24
C ILE A 6 -22.94 -0.23 -0.50
N ASN A 7 -23.54 -0.93 0.46
CA ASN A 7 -22.87 -1.97 1.24
C ASN A 7 -22.33 -3.09 0.34
N ASP A 8 -23.20 -3.65 -0.51
CA ASP A 8 -22.83 -4.76 -1.39
C ASP A 8 -21.76 -4.32 -2.40
N THR A 9 -21.90 -3.12 -2.97
CA THR A 9 -20.91 -2.59 -3.93
C THR A 9 -19.56 -2.38 -3.26
N LEU A 10 -19.51 -1.75 -2.09
CA LEU A 10 -18.23 -1.53 -1.39
C LEU A 10 -17.55 -2.84 -1.04
N VAL A 11 -18.29 -3.80 -0.46
CA VAL A 11 -17.72 -5.10 -0.06
C VAL A 11 -17.21 -5.87 -1.28
N HIS A 12 -18.01 -5.99 -2.35
CA HIS A 12 -17.61 -6.72 -3.56
C HIS A 12 -16.48 -6.01 -4.30
N LEU A 13 -16.55 -4.69 -4.45
CA LEU A 13 -15.53 -3.92 -5.17
C LEU A 13 -14.16 -4.03 -4.50
N PHE A 14 -14.08 -3.96 -3.18
CA PHE A 14 -12.82 -4.15 -2.46
C PHE A 14 -12.26 -5.56 -2.65
N ASN A 15 -13.11 -6.59 -2.58
CA ASN A 15 -12.67 -7.96 -2.81
C ASN A 15 -12.18 -8.17 -4.25
N GLU A 16 -12.90 -7.65 -5.24
CA GLU A 16 -12.50 -7.75 -6.65
C GLU A 16 -11.18 -7.04 -6.93
N ILE A 17 -10.99 -5.84 -6.40
CA ILE A 17 -9.72 -5.09 -6.54
C ILE A 17 -8.58 -5.88 -5.90
N TRP A 18 -8.78 -6.40 -4.69
CA TRP A 18 -7.80 -7.21 -3.98
C TRP A 18 -7.37 -8.46 -4.77
N GLU A 19 -8.34 -9.20 -5.31
CA GLU A 19 -8.08 -10.39 -6.12
C GLU A 19 -7.36 -10.07 -7.43
N LEU A 20 -7.73 -8.98 -8.10
CA LEU A 20 -7.07 -8.53 -9.32
C LEU A 20 -5.63 -8.11 -9.04
N GLU A 21 -5.40 -7.39 -7.95
CA GLU A 21 -4.08 -6.97 -7.52
C GLU A 21 -3.19 -8.17 -7.19
N GLU A 22 -3.69 -9.14 -6.42
CA GLU A 22 -2.97 -10.36 -6.07
C GLU A 22 -2.56 -11.16 -7.32
N LYS A 23 -3.48 -11.33 -8.27
CA LYS A 23 -3.19 -12.00 -9.54
C LYS A 23 -2.18 -11.23 -10.41
N ALA A 24 -2.23 -9.90 -10.39
CA ALA A 24 -1.33 -9.07 -11.17
C ALA A 24 0.09 -9.03 -10.59
N ILE A 25 0.24 -9.17 -9.28
CA ILE A 25 1.54 -9.20 -8.58
C ILE A 25 2.31 -10.47 -8.91
N ILE A 26 1.65 -11.63 -8.90
CA ILE A 26 2.28 -12.93 -9.12
C ILE A 26 2.57 -13.13 -10.61
N THR A 27 3.83 -12.99 -10.99
CA THR A 27 4.34 -13.25 -12.34
C THR A 27 5.48 -14.25 -12.29
N GLU A 28 5.99 -14.68 -13.45
CA GLU A 28 7.18 -15.54 -13.53
C GLU A 28 8.41 -14.90 -12.85
N GLU A 29 8.54 -13.59 -12.92
CA GLU A 29 9.65 -12.84 -12.30
C GLU A 29 9.45 -12.63 -10.79
N PHE A 30 8.19 -12.56 -10.31
CA PHE A 30 7.83 -12.22 -8.93
C PHE A 30 6.95 -13.30 -8.28
N LYS A 31 7.38 -14.57 -8.33
CA LYS A 31 6.61 -15.73 -7.81
C LYS A 31 6.48 -15.76 -6.30
N ASP A 32 7.43 -15.17 -5.60
CA ASP A 32 7.63 -15.26 -4.16
C ASP A 32 7.14 -14.03 -3.39
N ILE A 33 6.46 -13.12 -4.07
CA ILE A 33 5.97 -11.87 -3.49
C ILE A 33 4.49 -11.99 -3.11
N THR A 34 4.10 -11.33 -2.02
CA THR A 34 2.72 -11.24 -1.55
C THR A 34 2.20 -9.80 -1.67
N ASN A 35 0.88 -9.60 -1.55
CA ASN A 35 0.31 -8.25 -1.46
C ASN A 35 0.92 -7.42 -0.33
N ASN A 36 1.11 -8.03 0.83
CA ASN A 36 1.75 -7.34 1.95
C ASN A 36 3.19 -6.92 1.64
N ASP A 37 3.95 -7.79 0.97
CA ASP A 37 5.31 -7.46 0.50
C ASP A 37 5.29 -6.25 -0.45
N MET A 38 4.32 -6.19 -1.37
CA MET A 38 4.17 -5.07 -2.32
C MET A 38 3.85 -3.75 -1.62
N HIS A 39 2.97 -3.76 -0.62
CA HIS A 39 2.68 -2.55 0.16
C HIS A 39 3.92 -2.03 0.90
N ILE A 40 4.78 -2.93 1.39
CA ILE A 40 6.05 -2.55 2.00
C ILE A 40 7.01 -1.98 0.96
N ILE A 41 7.11 -2.60 -0.22
CA ILE A 41 7.93 -2.11 -1.34
C ILE A 41 7.47 -0.71 -1.77
N GLU A 42 6.18 -0.47 -1.86
CA GLU A 42 5.61 0.86 -2.15
C GLU A 42 5.96 1.89 -1.07
N ALA A 43 5.85 1.51 0.19
CA ALA A 43 6.17 2.40 1.30
C ALA A 43 7.66 2.78 1.36
N ILE A 44 8.56 1.89 0.90
CA ILE A 44 9.98 2.18 0.74
C ILE A 44 10.19 3.17 -0.41
N GLY A 45 9.54 2.93 -1.56
CA GLY A 45 9.62 3.78 -2.75
C GLY A 45 10.94 3.70 -3.51
N LEU A 46 11.00 4.47 -4.59
CA LEU A 46 12.17 4.54 -5.50
C LEU A 46 13.21 5.59 -5.09
N GLY A 47 12.96 6.35 -4.05
CA GLY A 47 13.84 7.41 -3.56
C GLY A 47 15.17 6.90 -3.01
N GLU A 48 15.88 7.81 -2.35
CA GLU A 48 17.02 7.46 -1.56
C GLU A 48 16.62 6.56 -0.38
N GLU A 49 17.60 5.99 0.30
CA GLU A 49 17.34 5.09 1.43
C GLU A 49 16.38 5.69 2.48
N SER A 50 15.47 4.86 2.95
CA SER A 50 14.55 5.18 4.03
C SER A 50 14.97 4.48 5.33
N THR A 51 14.29 4.76 6.43
CA THR A 51 14.53 4.07 7.70
C THR A 51 13.39 3.09 8.02
N MET A 52 13.69 2.05 8.82
CA MET A 52 12.65 1.15 9.34
C MET A 52 11.51 1.92 10.01
N SER A 53 11.84 2.92 10.82
CA SER A 53 10.86 3.74 11.52
C SER A 53 9.98 4.56 10.57
N ALA A 54 10.55 5.13 9.51
CA ALA A 54 9.81 5.88 8.51
C ALA A 54 8.84 4.99 7.73
N VAL A 55 9.27 3.80 7.31
CA VAL A 55 8.44 2.82 6.62
C VAL A 55 7.30 2.33 7.52
N ALA A 56 7.61 1.98 8.77
CA ALA A 56 6.58 1.56 9.74
C ALA A 56 5.52 2.66 9.95
N ARG A 57 5.94 3.92 10.03
CA ARG A 57 5.03 5.07 10.15
C ARG A 57 4.15 5.24 8.93
N THR A 58 4.70 5.13 7.74
CA THR A 58 3.94 5.20 6.48
C THR A 58 2.89 4.10 6.41
N LEU A 59 3.20 2.90 6.88
CA LEU A 59 2.28 1.77 6.90
C LEU A 59 1.31 1.77 8.09
N GLY A 60 1.51 2.64 9.08
CA GLY A 60 0.70 2.67 10.30
C GLY A 60 0.86 1.43 11.19
N ILE A 61 2.03 0.80 11.18
CA ILE A 61 2.36 -0.40 11.96
C ILE A 61 3.54 -0.16 12.89
N THR A 62 3.75 -1.07 13.85
CA THR A 62 4.94 -1.03 14.72
C THR A 62 6.20 -1.47 13.99
N ALA A 63 7.35 -0.99 14.43
CA ALA A 63 8.65 -1.44 13.91
C ALA A 63 8.85 -2.95 14.11
N GLY A 64 8.36 -3.51 15.22
CA GLY A 64 8.39 -4.96 15.48
C GLY A 64 7.58 -5.77 14.45
N SER A 65 6.38 -5.32 14.12
CA SER A 65 5.54 -5.95 13.09
C SER A 65 6.20 -5.90 11.70
N LEU A 66 6.88 -4.79 11.39
CA LEU A 66 7.59 -4.62 10.13
C LEU A 66 8.82 -5.53 10.02
N THR A 67 9.50 -5.83 11.14
CA THR A 67 10.77 -6.56 11.14
C THR A 67 10.66 -7.94 10.48
N THR A 68 9.61 -8.70 10.77
CA THR A 68 9.41 -10.04 10.20
C THR A 68 9.23 -9.99 8.68
N SER A 69 8.37 -9.11 8.20
CA SER A 69 8.13 -8.91 6.77
C SER A 69 9.38 -8.38 6.06
N MET A 70 10.11 -7.48 6.70
CA MET A 70 11.36 -6.94 6.17
C MET A 70 12.45 -8.00 6.06
N ASN A 71 12.58 -8.89 7.05
CA ASN A 71 13.50 -10.02 6.97
C ASN A 71 13.19 -10.92 5.77
N SER A 72 11.91 -11.20 5.52
CA SER A 72 11.46 -11.95 4.34
C SER A 72 11.87 -11.24 3.04
N LEU A 73 11.62 -9.94 2.92
CA LEU A 73 11.97 -9.16 1.71
C LEU A 73 13.49 -9.08 1.47
N VAL A 74 14.29 -9.00 2.52
CA VAL A 74 15.75 -9.08 2.41
C VAL A 74 16.20 -10.45 1.93
N ASN A 75 15.63 -11.53 2.48
CA ASN A 75 15.94 -12.91 2.05
C ASN A 75 15.52 -13.16 0.60
N LYS A 76 14.39 -12.63 0.18
CA LYS A 76 13.91 -12.70 -1.22
C LYS A 76 14.65 -11.75 -2.16
N LYS A 77 15.57 -10.93 -1.64
CA LYS A 77 16.42 -9.98 -2.38
C LYS A 77 15.69 -8.81 -3.04
N TYR A 78 14.53 -8.42 -2.52
CA TYR A 78 13.84 -7.19 -2.94
C TYR A 78 14.35 -5.94 -2.24
N VAL A 79 14.92 -6.09 -1.06
CA VAL A 79 15.35 -5.00 -0.18
C VAL A 79 16.75 -5.26 0.35
N THR A 80 17.55 -4.21 0.47
CA THR A 80 18.78 -4.18 1.26
C THR A 80 18.55 -3.45 2.56
N ARG A 81 19.24 -3.89 3.61
CA ARG A 81 19.15 -3.32 4.96
C ARG A 81 20.55 -3.07 5.50
N GLN A 82 20.79 -1.86 5.98
CA GLN A 82 22.07 -1.46 6.54
C GLN A 82 21.85 -0.69 7.84
N ARG A 83 22.53 -1.10 8.90
CA ARG A 83 22.55 -0.36 10.16
C ARG A 83 23.45 0.87 10.03
N SER A 84 23.02 2.00 10.60
CA SER A 84 23.83 3.21 10.66
C SER A 84 25.13 2.97 11.43
N GLU A 85 26.23 3.53 10.94
CA GLU A 85 27.53 3.48 11.61
C GLU A 85 27.60 4.44 12.81
N THR A 86 26.81 5.52 12.76
CA THR A 86 26.82 6.59 13.78
C THR A 86 25.79 6.37 14.88
N ASP A 87 24.62 5.81 14.55
CA ASP A 87 23.56 5.45 15.52
C ASP A 87 23.00 4.07 15.21
N ARG A 88 23.37 3.08 16.01
CA ARG A 88 22.92 1.68 15.85
C ARG A 88 21.41 1.46 15.96
N ARG A 89 20.64 2.45 16.44
CA ARG A 89 19.18 2.41 16.49
C ARG A 89 18.55 2.69 15.13
N VAL A 90 19.31 3.31 14.23
CA VAL A 90 18.85 3.65 12.88
C VAL A 90 19.23 2.52 11.92
N VAL A 91 18.23 2.00 11.20
CA VAL A 91 18.39 0.99 10.16
C VAL A 91 17.87 1.55 8.87
N TYR A 92 18.74 1.67 7.88
CA TYR A 92 18.41 2.12 6.54
C TYR A 92 17.93 0.97 5.66
N ILE A 93 16.97 1.27 4.80
CA ILE A 93 16.33 0.34 3.89
C ILE A 93 16.30 0.95 2.50
N GLN A 94 16.57 0.14 1.51
CA GLN A 94 16.53 0.54 0.10
C GLN A 94 16.07 -0.63 -0.77
N LEU A 95 15.34 -0.33 -1.85
CA LEU A 95 14.99 -1.33 -2.86
C LEU A 95 16.22 -1.75 -3.65
N THR A 96 16.37 -3.05 -3.88
CA THR A 96 17.31 -3.59 -4.86
C THR A 96 16.83 -3.33 -6.30
N GLY A 97 17.63 -3.71 -7.30
CA GLY A 97 17.16 -3.72 -8.69
C GLY A 97 15.90 -4.56 -8.89
N LYS A 98 15.81 -5.73 -8.25
CA LYS A 98 14.63 -6.60 -8.24
C LYS A 98 13.43 -5.91 -7.56
N GLY A 99 13.67 -5.24 -6.43
CA GLY A 99 12.64 -4.49 -5.70
C GLY A 99 12.09 -3.31 -6.51
N LYS A 100 12.94 -2.58 -7.21
CA LYS A 100 12.54 -1.48 -8.10
C LYS A 100 11.68 -1.96 -9.26
N LYS A 101 12.03 -3.10 -9.87
CA LYS A 101 11.19 -3.71 -10.92
C LYS A 101 9.82 -4.13 -10.40
N ALA A 102 9.76 -4.73 -9.21
CA ALA A 102 8.49 -5.08 -8.58
C ALA A 102 7.63 -3.83 -8.29
N TYR A 103 8.23 -2.76 -7.78
CA TYR A 103 7.58 -1.47 -7.58
C TYR A 103 6.98 -0.93 -8.88
N GLU A 104 7.75 -0.88 -9.96
CA GLU A 104 7.30 -0.37 -11.26
C GLU A 104 6.18 -1.25 -11.85
N HIS A 105 6.29 -2.57 -11.71
CA HIS A 105 5.26 -3.49 -12.16
C HIS A 105 3.92 -3.22 -11.45
N HIS A 106 3.94 -3.06 -10.14
CA HIS A 106 2.75 -2.77 -9.33
C HIS A 106 2.16 -1.39 -9.64
N LYS A 107 3.01 -0.38 -9.75
CA LYS A 107 2.62 0.97 -10.17
C LYS A 107 1.93 0.98 -11.54
N ASN A 108 2.45 0.23 -12.50
CA ASN A 108 1.85 0.10 -13.82
C ASN A 108 0.47 -0.57 -13.76
N PHE A 109 0.29 -1.59 -12.93
CA PHE A 109 -1.02 -2.21 -12.70
C PHE A 109 -2.03 -1.19 -12.19
N HIS A 110 -1.71 -0.42 -11.16
CA HIS A 110 -2.59 0.61 -10.62
C HIS A 110 -2.91 1.70 -11.65
N MET A 111 -1.91 2.12 -12.43
CA MET A 111 -2.11 3.11 -13.49
C MET A 111 -3.06 2.60 -14.57
N GLN A 112 -2.91 1.36 -15.03
CA GLN A 112 -3.79 0.75 -16.02
C GLN A 112 -5.22 0.61 -15.50
N MET A 113 -5.39 0.14 -14.27
CA MET A 113 -6.69 0.02 -13.61
C MET A 113 -7.38 1.39 -13.48
N THR A 114 -6.66 2.39 -13.02
CA THR A 114 -7.19 3.75 -12.85
C THR A 114 -7.57 4.38 -14.17
N ASN A 115 -6.74 4.25 -15.20
CA ASN A 115 -7.05 4.74 -16.55
C ASN A 115 -8.28 4.06 -17.12
N ALA A 116 -8.44 2.75 -16.95
CA ALA A 116 -9.61 2.04 -17.40
C ALA A 116 -10.92 2.54 -16.74
N VAL A 117 -10.87 2.92 -15.47
CA VAL A 117 -12.00 3.57 -14.78
C VAL A 117 -12.28 4.93 -15.39
N ILE A 118 -11.25 5.77 -15.55
CA ILE A 118 -11.40 7.15 -16.08
C ILE A 118 -11.96 7.13 -17.49
N GLU A 119 -11.44 6.28 -18.38
CA GLU A 119 -11.86 6.18 -19.79
C GLU A 119 -13.33 5.76 -19.97
N ASN A 120 -13.90 5.08 -18.98
CA ASN A 120 -15.30 4.65 -19.00
C ASN A 120 -16.29 5.67 -18.40
N LEU A 121 -15.80 6.82 -17.91
CA LEU A 121 -16.63 7.86 -17.30
C LEU A 121 -16.69 9.11 -18.19
N LYS A 122 -17.87 9.74 -18.22
CA LYS A 122 -18.02 11.07 -18.77
C LYS A 122 -17.41 12.11 -17.81
N GLU A 123 -17.05 13.26 -18.33
CA GLU A 123 -16.45 14.35 -17.55
C GLU A 123 -17.26 14.70 -16.28
N GLN A 124 -18.58 14.78 -16.40
CA GLN A 124 -19.47 15.05 -15.27
C GLN A 124 -19.48 13.91 -14.24
N GLU A 125 -19.46 12.67 -14.68
CA GLU A 125 -19.42 11.48 -13.82
C GLU A 125 -18.09 11.40 -13.08
N LEU A 126 -16.99 11.70 -13.75
CA LEU A 126 -15.65 11.76 -13.15
C LEU A 126 -15.59 12.83 -12.06
N ALA A 127 -16.12 14.04 -12.31
CA ALA A 127 -16.16 15.11 -11.32
C ALA A 127 -16.95 14.70 -10.05
N ILE A 128 -18.11 14.03 -10.23
CA ILE A 128 -18.91 13.52 -9.12
C ILE A 128 -18.17 12.40 -8.36
N LEU A 129 -17.52 11.49 -9.08
CA LEU A 129 -16.74 10.40 -8.49
C LEU A 129 -15.61 10.95 -7.62
N LEU A 130 -14.81 11.89 -8.14
CA LEU A 130 -13.71 12.52 -7.40
C LEU A 130 -14.21 13.18 -6.12
N GLN A 131 -15.28 13.98 -6.21
CA GLN A 131 -15.86 14.64 -5.04
C GLN A 131 -16.39 13.62 -4.01
N THR A 132 -16.94 12.50 -4.48
CA THR A 132 -17.49 11.45 -3.62
C THR A 132 -16.36 10.69 -2.91
N LEU A 133 -15.29 10.36 -3.64
CA LEU A 133 -14.12 9.69 -3.09
C LEU A 133 -13.42 10.55 -2.03
N ASP A 134 -13.30 11.86 -2.25
CA ASP A 134 -12.74 12.79 -1.26
C ASP A 134 -13.55 12.76 0.05
N LYS A 135 -14.88 12.85 -0.05
CA LYS A 135 -15.76 12.79 1.12
C LYS A 135 -15.66 11.46 1.87
N LEU A 136 -15.59 10.34 1.14
CA LEU A 136 -15.42 9.01 1.74
C LEU A 136 -14.05 8.90 2.43
N SER A 137 -12.99 9.38 1.80
CA SER A 137 -11.64 9.39 2.36
C SER A 137 -11.59 10.18 3.68
N ASP A 138 -12.17 11.38 3.71
CA ASP A 138 -12.24 12.21 4.90
C ASP A 138 -13.05 11.55 6.02
N PHE A 139 -14.17 10.92 5.67
CA PHE A 139 -14.98 10.17 6.64
C PHE A 139 -14.19 9.03 7.29
N PHE A 140 -13.52 8.19 6.51
CA PHE A 140 -12.75 7.05 7.04
C PHE A 140 -11.52 7.51 7.83
N ARG A 141 -10.85 8.58 7.41
CA ARG A 141 -9.74 9.17 8.17
C ARG A 141 -10.21 9.65 9.54
N GLY A 142 -11.29 10.40 9.62
CA GLY A 142 -11.86 10.85 10.87
C GLY A 142 -12.38 9.72 11.76
N TYR A 143 -12.83 8.61 11.18
CA TYR A 143 -13.21 7.40 11.92
C TYR A 143 -12.00 6.74 12.59
N GLN A 144 -10.90 6.58 11.87
CA GLN A 144 -9.66 6.00 12.41
C GLN A 144 -9.04 6.85 13.52
N GLU A 145 -9.07 8.18 13.39
CA GLU A 145 -8.57 9.10 14.42
C GLU A 145 -9.35 8.95 15.73
N ARG A 146 -10.67 8.88 15.68
CA ARG A 146 -11.51 8.66 16.86
C ARG A 146 -11.25 7.31 17.53
N GLU A 147 -11.13 6.22 16.77
CA GLU A 147 -10.79 4.91 17.33
C GLU A 147 -9.43 4.89 18.04
N GLN A 148 -8.46 5.64 17.53
CA GLN A 148 -7.13 5.74 18.15
C GLN A 148 -7.15 6.57 19.43
N GLU A 149 -7.96 7.62 19.50
CA GLU A 149 -8.17 8.44 20.70
C GLU A 149 -8.82 7.62 21.80
N GLU A 150 -9.90 6.91 21.50
CA GLU A 150 -10.59 6.03 22.46
C GLU A 150 -9.67 4.94 23.04
N LYS A 151 -8.77 4.38 22.22
CA LYS A 151 -7.78 3.37 22.68
C LYS A 151 -6.64 3.95 23.52
N ARG A 152 -6.42 5.26 23.49
CA ARG A 152 -5.40 5.94 24.31
C ARG A 152 -5.92 6.35 25.68
N GLU A 153 -7.24 6.46 25.82
CA GLU A 153 -7.92 6.84 27.07
C GLU A 153 -8.26 5.64 27.96
N LEU A 154 -8.08 4.40 27.46
CA LEU A 154 -8.22 3.13 28.19
C LEU A 154 -6.88 2.58 28.64
#